data_36e500d7c6eb9f2aeecbc0b22b4e2b3a
#
_entry.id   36e500d7c6eb9f2aeecbc0b22b4e2b3a
#
_cell.length_a   1.000
_cell.length_b   1.000
_cell.length_c   1.000
_cell.angle_alpha   90.00
_cell.angle_beta   90.00
_cell.angle_gamma   90.00
#
_symmetry.space_group_name_H-M   'P 1'
#
loop_
_entity.id
_entity.type
_entity.pdbx_description
1 polymer ?
#
loop_
_entity_poly.entity_id
_entity_poly.type
_entity_poly.pdbx_seq_one_letter_code
_entity_poly.pdbx_strand_id
1 'polypeptide(L)'
;MYRNIDKGFDPQARYGKGALIHWQNLSLNKGEKQQLNLHKGKRAISLLQFNVKTDPDLKPGTDDFARLMRSLIISISFDGQQTVWAPLSDFAGSGMGAFASRSFFFYSDGKGIVCSKWLMPYRQNCEISVLNLSPYKTDVHIDIVSQPYKWDNRSLYFHTAWKQERRLPVVTWMEHEKCMDWNFTTISGRGVYRGDLLSLFNHTTEWYGEGDEKITIDHEAFPSHFGTGTEDYYSFDGYFKSQTPFAGQPRQDMKDFYGYNRFCRVRCLDGIPFNQQLKFDFELLGWENGTVDYSSTVFWYGDLNSQAAGSSGIEEIEAGLLLSLIHISE
;
A
#
# COMPACT_ATOMS: atom_id res chain seq x y z
N MET A 1 17.86 -7.84 13.88
CA MET A 1 16.73 -7.12 13.27
C MET A 1 16.76 -7.18 11.74
N TYR A 2 17.87 -6.85 11.08
CA TYR A 2 17.98 -6.82 9.60
C TYR A 2 17.98 -8.17 8.88
N ARG A 3 18.21 -9.28 9.55
CA ARG A 3 18.33 -10.63 8.91
C ARG A 3 17.04 -11.21 8.33
N ASN A 4 15.88 -10.59 8.60
CA ASN A 4 14.56 -11.09 8.18
C ASN A 4 13.84 -10.18 7.17
N ILE A 5 14.50 -9.14 6.66
CA ILE A 5 13.89 -8.22 5.67
C ILE A 5 13.56 -8.97 4.37
N ASP A 6 14.41 -9.92 3.99
CA ASP A 6 14.34 -10.64 2.72
C ASP A 6 13.52 -11.94 2.78
N LYS A 7 12.79 -12.18 3.86
CA LYS A 7 12.10 -13.46 4.05
C LYS A 7 10.61 -13.24 4.31
N GLY A 8 9.79 -14.01 3.64
CA GLY A 8 8.39 -14.21 3.96
C GLY A 8 8.21 -15.09 5.21
N PHE A 9 7.08 -15.77 5.30
CA PHE A 9 6.80 -16.75 6.35
C PHE A 9 7.80 -17.92 6.26
N ASP A 10 8.34 -18.30 7.40
CA ASP A 10 9.20 -19.46 7.53
C ASP A 10 8.60 -20.39 8.62
N PRO A 11 8.05 -21.56 8.23
CA PRO A 11 7.44 -22.48 9.17
C PRO A 11 8.42 -23.02 10.22
N GLN A 12 9.72 -22.93 9.95
CA GLN A 12 10.78 -23.39 10.87
C GLN A 12 11.31 -22.25 11.75
N ALA A 13 10.91 -21.00 11.49
CA ALA A 13 11.35 -19.87 12.30
C ALA A 13 10.80 -19.94 13.70
N ARG A 14 11.61 -19.54 14.70
CA ARG A 14 11.15 -19.35 16.06
C ARG A 14 10.50 -17.97 16.17
N TYR A 15 9.18 -17.95 16.20
CA TYR A 15 8.42 -16.78 16.58
C TYR A 15 8.43 -16.64 18.11
N GLY A 16 8.18 -15.43 18.63
CA GLY A 16 8.27 -15.15 20.05
C GLY A 16 7.43 -16.08 20.95
N LYS A 17 7.68 -16.09 22.24
CA LYS A 17 6.95 -16.91 23.23
C LYS A 17 5.45 -16.63 23.18
N GLY A 18 4.63 -17.67 23.04
CA GLY A 18 3.18 -17.58 22.92
C GLY A 18 2.68 -17.15 21.52
N ALA A 19 3.54 -17.15 20.52
CA ALA A 19 3.12 -16.98 19.14
C ALA A 19 2.24 -18.14 18.70
N LEU A 20 1.21 -17.81 17.91
CA LEU A 20 0.33 -18.77 17.24
C LEU A 20 0.49 -18.61 15.74
N ILE A 21 0.63 -19.72 15.07
CA ILE A 21 0.60 -19.79 13.61
C ILE A 21 -0.78 -20.26 13.21
N HIS A 22 -1.40 -19.51 12.32
CA HIS A 22 -2.70 -19.82 11.74
C HIS A 22 -2.53 -19.83 10.22
N TRP A 23 -3.20 -20.76 9.56
CA TRP A 23 -3.20 -20.81 8.10
C TRP A 23 -4.56 -21.17 7.55
N GLN A 24 -4.86 -20.74 6.34
CA GLN A 24 -6.10 -21.07 5.65
C GLN A 24 -5.89 -21.08 4.13
N ASN A 25 -6.58 -22.00 3.45
CA ASN A 25 -6.73 -21.99 2.02
C ASN A 25 -8.09 -21.42 1.65
N LEU A 26 -8.11 -20.45 0.75
CA LEU A 26 -9.31 -19.90 0.16
C LEU A 26 -9.32 -20.26 -1.34
N SER A 27 -10.51 -20.58 -1.88
CA SER A 27 -10.71 -20.74 -3.32
C SER A 27 -11.84 -19.78 -3.71
N LEU A 28 -11.51 -18.77 -4.51
CA LEU A 28 -12.35 -17.60 -4.75
C LEU A 28 -12.70 -17.49 -6.24
N ASN A 29 -13.97 -17.57 -6.57
CA ASN A 29 -14.47 -17.17 -7.89
C ASN A 29 -14.59 -15.63 -7.98
N LYS A 30 -14.85 -15.09 -9.18
CA LYS A 30 -15.13 -13.65 -9.34
C LYS A 30 -16.30 -13.22 -8.45
N GLY A 31 -16.12 -12.13 -7.73
CA GLY A 31 -17.10 -11.55 -6.79
C GLY A 31 -17.21 -12.29 -5.47
N GLU A 32 -16.49 -13.40 -5.28
CA GLU A 32 -16.55 -14.16 -4.04
C GLU A 32 -15.67 -13.54 -2.96
N LYS A 33 -16.22 -13.43 -1.76
CA LYS A 33 -15.53 -12.99 -0.54
C LYS A 33 -15.49 -14.13 0.46
N GLN A 34 -14.34 -14.46 0.97
CA GLN A 34 -14.18 -15.38 2.10
C GLN A 34 -13.47 -14.70 3.25
N GLN A 35 -13.77 -15.14 4.47
CA GLN A 35 -13.24 -14.56 5.69
C GLN A 35 -12.75 -15.61 6.67
N LEU A 36 -11.84 -15.20 7.52
CA LEU A 36 -11.33 -15.97 8.64
C LEU A 36 -11.28 -15.12 9.91
N ASN A 37 -11.50 -15.79 11.05
CA ASN A 37 -11.45 -15.15 12.36
C ASN A 37 -10.23 -15.66 13.12
N LEU A 38 -9.47 -14.75 13.72
CA LEU A 38 -8.34 -15.09 14.55
C LEU A 38 -8.75 -15.34 16.00
N HIS A 39 -7.84 -15.92 16.78
CA HIS A 39 -8.02 -16.15 18.19
C HIS A 39 -8.41 -14.86 18.94
N LYS A 40 -9.43 -14.96 19.79
CA LYS A 40 -9.88 -13.85 20.63
C LYS A 40 -8.84 -13.47 21.68
N GLY A 41 -8.89 -12.20 22.11
CA GLY A 41 -8.06 -11.67 23.18
C GLY A 41 -6.99 -10.69 22.71
N LYS A 42 -6.22 -10.16 23.66
CA LYS A 42 -5.18 -9.15 23.41
C LYS A 42 -3.98 -9.76 22.68
N ARG A 43 -3.96 -9.61 21.38
CA ARG A 43 -2.91 -10.13 20.50
C ARG A 43 -2.52 -9.10 19.45
N ALA A 44 -1.45 -9.38 18.72
CA ALA A 44 -1.08 -8.63 17.54
C ALA A 44 -0.67 -9.61 16.42
N ILE A 45 -1.13 -9.36 15.20
CA ILE A 45 -0.52 -9.98 14.02
C ILE A 45 0.87 -9.39 13.87
N SER A 46 1.87 -10.23 13.64
CA SER A 46 3.26 -9.80 13.40
C SER A 46 3.78 -10.20 12.03
N LEU A 47 3.03 -11.05 11.32
CA LEU A 47 3.28 -11.43 9.94
C LEU A 47 1.97 -11.92 9.33
N LEU A 48 1.70 -11.45 8.12
CA LEU A 48 0.57 -11.85 7.30
C LEU A 48 1.07 -12.07 5.88
N GLN A 49 1.09 -13.32 5.42
CA GLN A 49 1.56 -13.71 4.09
C GLN A 49 0.42 -14.32 3.29
N PHE A 50 0.38 -13.96 2.02
CA PHE A 50 -0.50 -14.54 1.02
C PHE A 50 0.34 -15.20 -0.07
N ASN A 51 -0.03 -16.41 -0.45
CA ASN A 51 0.51 -17.11 -1.60
C ASN A 51 -0.65 -17.32 -2.58
N VAL A 52 -0.67 -16.50 -3.61
CA VAL A 52 -1.72 -16.49 -4.65
C VAL A 52 -1.34 -17.45 -5.74
N LYS A 53 -2.20 -18.43 -5.98
CA LYS A 53 -2.06 -19.42 -7.04
C LYS A 53 -3.20 -19.26 -8.03
N THR A 54 -2.86 -19.26 -9.29
CA THR A 54 -3.79 -19.07 -10.40
C THR A 54 -3.67 -20.17 -11.41
N ASP A 55 -4.48 -20.09 -12.47
CA ASP A 55 -4.30 -20.90 -13.66
C ASP A 55 -2.84 -20.85 -14.13
N PRO A 56 -2.23 -21.99 -14.51
CA PRO A 56 -0.86 -22.04 -15.01
C PRO A 56 -0.58 -21.15 -16.23
N ASP A 57 -1.61 -20.78 -16.97
CA ASP A 57 -1.47 -19.88 -18.13
C ASP A 57 -1.30 -18.41 -17.71
N LEU A 58 -1.69 -18.04 -16.48
CA LEU A 58 -1.53 -16.70 -15.93
C LEU A 58 -0.16 -16.55 -15.26
N LYS A 59 0.82 -16.17 -16.05
CA LYS A 59 2.23 -16.17 -15.64
C LYS A 59 2.61 -14.92 -14.84
N PRO A 60 3.39 -15.06 -13.75
CA PRO A 60 4.03 -13.93 -13.08
C PRO A 60 4.82 -13.04 -14.05
N GLY A 61 4.74 -11.74 -13.85
CA GLY A 61 5.40 -10.75 -14.71
C GLY A 61 4.58 -10.32 -15.94
N THR A 62 3.40 -10.89 -16.15
CA THR A 62 2.45 -10.41 -17.17
C THR A 62 1.49 -9.38 -16.60
N ASP A 63 0.91 -8.55 -17.47
CA ASP A 63 -0.10 -7.57 -17.07
C ASP A 63 -1.35 -8.23 -16.48
N ASP A 64 -1.76 -9.37 -17.02
CA ASP A 64 -2.92 -10.10 -16.49
C ASP A 64 -2.67 -10.61 -15.07
N PHE A 65 -1.47 -11.09 -14.76
CA PHE A 65 -1.10 -11.44 -13.40
C PHE A 65 -1.06 -10.21 -12.48
N ALA A 66 -0.55 -9.10 -12.99
CA ALA A 66 -0.52 -7.84 -12.28
C ALA A 66 -1.94 -7.35 -11.92
N ARG A 67 -2.85 -7.43 -12.89
CA ARG A 67 -4.28 -7.10 -12.71
C ARG A 67 -4.94 -8.02 -11.69
N LEU A 68 -4.70 -9.33 -11.79
CA LEU A 68 -5.21 -10.28 -10.80
C LEU A 68 -4.79 -9.86 -9.39
N MET A 69 -3.50 -9.65 -9.16
CA MET A 69 -2.98 -9.29 -7.85
C MET A 69 -3.56 -7.98 -7.31
N ARG A 70 -3.87 -7.02 -8.19
CA ARG A 70 -4.54 -5.76 -7.86
C ARG A 70 -6.03 -5.94 -7.60
N SER A 71 -6.66 -6.96 -8.19
CA SER A 71 -8.09 -7.25 -8.06
C SER A 71 -8.45 -8.07 -6.82
N LEU A 72 -7.46 -8.59 -6.11
CA LEU A 72 -7.68 -9.21 -4.81
C LEU A 72 -7.70 -8.13 -3.74
N ILE A 73 -8.81 -8.02 -3.01
CA ILE A 73 -8.99 -6.99 -2.00
C ILE A 73 -8.87 -7.61 -0.63
N ILE A 74 -7.99 -7.08 0.19
CA ILE A 74 -7.91 -7.40 1.61
C ILE A 74 -8.73 -6.42 2.43
N SER A 75 -9.48 -6.94 3.38
CA SER A 75 -10.09 -6.16 4.46
C SER A 75 -9.75 -6.79 5.79
N ILE A 76 -9.41 -5.97 6.79
CA ILE A 76 -9.22 -6.42 8.16
C ILE A 76 -10.07 -5.58 9.10
N SER A 77 -10.83 -6.26 9.96
CA SER A 77 -11.58 -5.63 11.03
C SER A 77 -10.95 -6.00 12.37
N PHE A 78 -10.66 -4.99 13.19
CA PHE A 78 -10.24 -5.15 14.57
C PHE A 78 -11.36 -4.69 15.48
N ASP A 79 -11.70 -5.54 16.45
CA ASP A 79 -12.71 -5.26 17.48
C ASP A 79 -14.05 -4.77 16.90
N GLY A 80 -14.45 -5.31 15.74
CA GLY A 80 -15.70 -5.01 15.04
C GLY A 80 -15.67 -3.82 14.08
N GLN A 81 -14.54 -3.09 13.98
CA GLN A 81 -14.38 -1.97 13.05
C GLN A 81 -13.42 -2.34 11.93
N GLN A 82 -13.81 -2.14 10.67
CA GLN A 82 -12.90 -2.28 9.54
C GLN A 82 -11.92 -1.10 9.52
N THR A 83 -10.64 -1.41 9.69
CA THR A 83 -9.56 -0.42 9.69
C THR A 83 -8.58 -0.59 8.53
N VAL A 84 -8.65 -1.72 7.82
CA VAL A 84 -7.83 -2.03 6.66
C VAL A 84 -8.72 -2.32 5.48
N TRP A 85 -8.48 -1.62 4.37
CA TRP A 85 -9.05 -1.91 3.07
C TRP A 85 -8.08 -1.46 1.99
N ALA A 86 -7.62 -2.38 1.15
CA ALA A 86 -6.74 -2.09 0.02
C ALA A 86 -6.69 -3.26 -0.96
N PRO A 87 -6.26 -3.04 -2.21
CA PRO A 87 -5.75 -4.11 -3.05
C PRO A 87 -4.62 -4.87 -2.36
N LEU A 88 -4.62 -6.20 -2.48
CA LEU A 88 -3.64 -7.05 -1.79
C LEU A 88 -2.20 -6.71 -2.16
N SER A 89 -1.94 -6.45 -3.44
CA SER A 89 -0.62 -6.07 -3.91
C SER A 89 -0.14 -4.74 -3.33
N ASP A 90 -1.03 -3.76 -3.20
CA ASP A 90 -0.74 -2.46 -2.60
C ASP A 90 -0.54 -2.59 -1.09
N PHE A 91 -1.42 -3.31 -0.39
CA PHE A 91 -1.30 -3.59 1.04
C PHE A 91 0.03 -4.23 1.41
N ALA A 92 0.51 -5.16 0.59
CA ALA A 92 1.77 -5.88 0.81
C ALA A 92 2.99 -5.19 0.15
N GLY A 93 2.83 -3.94 -0.26
CA GLY A 93 3.95 -3.13 -0.71
C GLY A 93 4.45 -3.41 -2.12
N SER A 94 3.78 -4.18 -2.95
CA SER A 94 4.20 -4.41 -4.34
C SER A 94 3.47 -3.52 -5.36
N GLY A 95 2.36 -2.89 -4.98
CA GLY A 95 1.60 -2.01 -5.85
C GLY A 95 1.07 -2.70 -7.09
N MET A 96 0.80 -1.95 -8.13
CA MET A 96 0.40 -2.52 -9.41
C MET A 96 1.52 -3.39 -9.97
N GLY A 97 1.23 -4.68 -10.20
CA GLY A 97 2.15 -5.59 -10.85
C GLY A 97 2.77 -6.67 -9.99
N ALA A 98 2.57 -6.64 -8.68
CA ALA A 98 3.12 -7.65 -7.76
C ALA A 98 4.61 -7.93 -7.98
N PHE A 99 5.42 -6.91 -8.23
CA PHE A 99 6.86 -7.04 -8.44
C PHE A 99 7.59 -7.54 -7.22
N ALA A 100 8.76 -8.11 -7.42
CA ALA A 100 9.68 -8.39 -6.34
C ALA A 100 10.02 -7.09 -5.61
N SER A 101 9.68 -7.01 -4.34
CA SER A 101 9.93 -5.84 -3.51
C SER A 101 10.27 -6.23 -2.08
N ARG A 102 11.12 -5.42 -1.44
CA ARG A 102 11.63 -5.67 -0.10
C ARG A 102 11.70 -4.37 0.67
N SER A 103 11.15 -4.37 1.86
CA SER A 103 11.31 -3.28 2.82
C SER A 103 11.27 -3.84 4.23
N PHE A 104 11.37 -2.97 5.21
CA PHE A 104 11.27 -3.39 6.61
C PHE A 104 9.92 -4.07 6.92
N PHE A 105 8.83 -3.60 6.29
CA PHE A 105 7.48 -4.10 6.57
C PHE A 105 6.84 -4.89 5.42
N PHE A 106 7.47 -4.98 4.26
CA PHE A 106 6.90 -5.62 3.08
C PHE A 106 7.88 -6.61 2.45
N TYR A 107 7.32 -7.65 1.88
CA TYR A 107 8.04 -8.56 1.00
C TYR A 107 7.11 -9.04 -0.10
N SER A 108 7.61 -9.07 -1.33
CA SER A 108 7.01 -9.74 -2.48
C SER A 108 8.10 -10.45 -3.28
N ASP A 109 7.83 -11.68 -3.69
CA ASP A 109 8.74 -12.44 -4.56
C ASP A 109 8.53 -12.12 -6.05
N GLY A 110 7.48 -11.36 -6.37
CA GLY A 110 7.05 -11.10 -7.74
C GLY A 110 6.39 -12.28 -8.46
N LYS A 111 6.07 -13.36 -7.74
CA LYS A 111 5.54 -14.61 -8.29
C LYS A 111 4.25 -15.09 -7.63
N GLY A 112 3.65 -14.26 -6.77
CA GLY A 112 2.41 -14.57 -6.06
C GLY A 112 2.54 -14.56 -4.54
N ILE A 113 3.75 -14.60 -3.98
CA ILE A 113 3.95 -14.43 -2.55
C ILE A 113 4.05 -12.94 -2.23
N VAL A 114 3.16 -12.47 -1.36
CA VAL A 114 3.18 -11.13 -0.80
C VAL A 114 3.02 -11.20 0.71
N CYS A 115 3.78 -10.40 1.45
CA CYS A 115 3.85 -10.46 2.91
C CYS A 115 3.85 -9.06 3.51
N SER A 116 3.03 -8.87 4.54
CA SER A 116 3.02 -7.71 5.42
C SER A 116 3.58 -8.10 6.79
N LYS A 117 4.51 -7.30 7.30
CA LYS A 117 5.16 -7.47 8.61
C LYS A 117 4.80 -6.34 9.57
N TRP A 118 3.79 -5.56 9.26
CA TRP A 118 3.25 -4.58 10.18
C TRP A 118 2.74 -5.28 11.45
N LEU A 119 3.04 -4.71 12.61
CA LEU A 119 2.44 -5.16 13.87
C LEU A 119 1.01 -4.65 13.93
N MET A 120 0.02 -5.54 13.97
CA MET A 120 -1.41 -5.17 13.95
C MET A 120 -2.09 -5.62 15.25
N PRO A 121 -2.11 -4.76 16.29
CA PRO A 121 -2.69 -5.10 17.59
C PRO A 121 -4.21 -5.09 17.57
N TYR A 122 -4.84 -5.98 18.36
CA TYR A 122 -6.28 -5.98 18.65
C TYR A 122 -6.55 -6.43 20.09
N ARG A 123 -7.70 -6.04 20.64
CA ARG A 123 -8.06 -6.32 22.05
C ARG A 123 -8.93 -7.57 22.20
N GLN A 124 -9.85 -7.79 21.28
CA GLN A 124 -10.88 -8.84 21.40
C GLN A 124 -10.93 -9.71 20.16
N ASN A 125 -11.11 -9.12 18.99
CA ASN A 125 -11.40 -9.83 17.75
C ASN A 125 -10.57 -9.29 16.60
N CYS A 126 -10.22 -10.19 15.68
CA CYS A 126 -9.64 -9.85 14.39
C CYS A 126 -10.29 -10.73 13.32
N GLU A 127 -10.86 -10.09 12.32
CA GLU A 127 -11.41 -10.73 11.13
C GLU A 127 -10.62 -10.28 9.91
N ILE A 128 -10.20 -11.22 9.08
CA ILE A 128 -9.52 -10.96 7.82
C ILE A 128 -10.40 -11.51 6.70
N SER A 129 -10.60 -10.74 5.64
CA SER A 129 -11.31 -11.22 4.47
C SER A 129 -10.56 -10.90 3.18
N VAL A 130 -10.75 -11.76 2.18
CA VAL A 130 -10.26 -11.56 0.82
C VAL A 130 -11.45 -11.64 -0.15
N LEU A 131 -11.57 -10.63 -1.01
CA LEU A 131 -12.54 -10.56 -2.10
C LEU A 131 -11.80 -10.66 -3.43
N ASN A 132 -12.28 -11.49 -4.34
CA ASN A 132 -11.73 -11.60 -5.69
C ASN A 132 -12.60 -10.83 -6.69
N LEU A 133 -12.11 -9.72 -7.24
CA LEU A 133 -12.75 -8.95 -8.31
C LEU A 133 -12.27 -9.36 -9.71
N SER A 134 -11.22 -10.20 -9.79
CA SER A 134 -10.69 -10.64 -11.08
C SER A 134 -11.63 -11.61 -11.79
N PRO A 135 -11.53 -11.75 -13.12
CA PRO A 135 -12.28 -12.77 -13.86
C PRO A 135 -11.79 -14.20 -13.60
N TYR A 136 -10.65 -14.37 -12.95
CA TYR A 136 -9.99 -15.67 -12.76
C TYR A 136 -10.37 -16.30 -11.42
N LYS A 137 -10.65 -17.60 -11.43
CA LYS A 137 -10.69 -18.37 -10.17
C LYS A 137 -9.30 -18.36 -9.55
N THR A 138 -9.22 -18.09 -8.26
CA THR A 138 -7.95 -17.85 -7.58
C THR A 138 -7.90 -18.60 -6.26
N ASP A 139 -6.87 -19.39 -6.05
CA ASP A 139 -6.57 -20.02 -4.77
C ASP A 139 -5.57 -19.16 -3.99
N VAL A 140 -5.88 -18.88 -2.73
CA VAL A 140 -5.05 -18.07 -1.87
C VAL A 140 -4.74 -18.83 -0.59
N HIS A 141 -3.46 -19.17 -0.38
CA HIS A 141 -3.00 -19.68 0.89
C HIS A 141 -2.54 -18.52 1.77
N ILE A 142 -3.02 -18.49 3.00
CA ILE A 142 -2.73 -17.43 3.97
C ILE A 142 -1.98 -18.03 5.15
N ASP A 143 -0.82 -17.46 5.49
CA ASP A 143 -0.08 -17.73 6.73
C ASP A 143 -0.12 -16.52 7.64
N ILE A 144 -0.48 -16.71 8.90
CA ILE A 144 -0.61 -15.65 9.87
C ILE A 144 0.15 -16.01 11.14
N VAL A 145 1.04 -15.13 11.56
CA VAL A 145 1.68 -15.22 12.86
C VAL A 145 1.11 -14.14 13.76
N SER A 146 0.51 -14.55 14.87
CA SER A 146 0.04 -13.64 15.91
C SER A 146 0.71 -13.94 17.24
N GLN A 147 0.92 -12.92 18.07
CA GLN A 147 1.59 -13.04 19.36
C GLN A 147 0.79 -12.32 20.45
N PRO A 148 0.95 -12.72 21.74
CA PRO A 148 0.37 -11.97 22.84
C PRO A 148 0.80 -10.51 22.79
N TYR A 149 -0.12 -9.59 23.06
CA TYR A 149 0.15 -8.15 23.04
C TYR A 149 -0.31 -7.52 24.35
N LYS A 150 0.58 -6.72 24.98
CA LYS A 150 0.23 -5.97 26.18
C LYS A 150 -0.49 -4.70 25.78
N TRP A 151 -1.82 -4.75 25.81
CA TRP A 151 -2.64 -3.58 25.53
C TRP A 151 -2.65 -2.61 26.70
N ASP A 152 -2.31 -1.35 26.45
CA ASP A 152 -2.37 -0.23 27.41
C ASP A 152 -2.99 1.03 26.74
N ASN A 153 -2.98 2.17 27.42
CA ASN A 153 -3.56 3.43 26.95
C ASN A 153 -2.81 4.09 25.78
N ARG A 154 -1.61 3.62 25.43
CA ARG A 154 -0.82 4.07 24.28
C ARG A 154 -1.01 3.17 23.06
N SER A 155 -1.70 2.05 23.25
CA SER A 155 -1.93 1.10 22.16
C SER A 155 -2.90 1.67 21.14
N LEU A 156 -2.55 1.52 19.87
CA LEU A 156 -3.30 1.98 18.71
C LEU A 156 -3.59 0.81 17.77
N TYR A 157 -4.63 0.93 16.98
CA TYR A 157 -4.96 -0.02 15.92
C TYR A 157 -4.20 0.32 14.65
N PHE A 158 -3.91 -0.70 13.85
CA PHE A 158 -3.33 -0.53 12.53
C PHE A 158 -4.42 -0.21 11.52
N HIS A 159 -4.15 0.75 10.66
CA HIS A 159 -5.04 1.21 9.60
C HIS A 159 -4.33 1.24 8.26
N THR A 160 -5.10 1.02 7.20
CA THR A 160 -4.67 1.20 5.81
C THR A 160 -5.84 1.71 4.99
N ALA A 161 -5.57 2.69 4.15
CA ALA A 161 -6.51 3.19 3.15
C ALA A 161 -5.82 3.25 1.78
N TRP A 162 -6.63 3.09 0.73
CA TRP A 162 -6.20 3.14 -0.65
C TRP A 162 -7.04 4.16 -1.43
N LYS A 163 -6.38 4.92 -2.31
CA LYS A 163 -7.02 5.91 -3.18
C LYS A 163 -6.39 5.84 -4.56
N GLN A 164 -7.20 6.05 -5.60
CA GLN A 164 -6.75 6.17 -6.98
C GLN A 164 -7.50 7.29 -7.69
N GLU A 165 -6.76 8.08 -8.45
CA GLU A 165 -7.28 9.06 -9.40
C GLU A 165 -6.50 8.97 -10.70
N ARG A 166 -7.17 9.24 -11.82
CA ARG A 166 -6.61 9.07 -13.16
C ARG A 166 -6.63 10.36 -13.94
N ARG A 167 -5.70 10.45 -14.91
CA ARG A 167 -5.57 11.59 -15.81
C ARG A 167 -5.42 12.92 -15.06
N LEU A 168 -4.71 12.89 -13.95
CA LEU A 168 -4.34 14.08 -13.20
C LEU A 168 -3.39 14.93 -14.05
N PRO A 169 -3.63 16.22 -14.22
CA PRO A 169 -2.76 17.09 -15.01
C PRO A 169 -1.45 17.34 -14.24
N VAL A 170 -0.34 17.09 -14.89
CA VAL A 170 1.00 17.53 -14.43
C VAL A 170 1.35 18.80 -15.19
N VAL A 171 1.77 19.82 -14.48
CA VAL A 171 2.16 21.12 -15.01
C VAL A 171 3.67 21.21 -15.07
N THR A 172 4.21 21.84 -16.12
CA THR A 172 5.66 22.09 -16.18
C THR A 172 6.09 23.04 -15.05
N TRP A 173 7.29 22.81 -14.50
CA TRP A 173 7.87 23.67 -13.46
C TRP A 173 7.98 25.14 -13.87
N MET A 174 8.02 25.42 -15.17
CA MET A 174 8.01 26.81 -15.70
C MET A 174 6.66 27.52 -15.52
N GLU A 175 5.60 26.79 -15.25
CA GLU A 175 4.25 27.29 -14.99
C GLU A 175 3.76 26.89 -13.58
N HIS A 176 4.68 26.86 -12.63
CA HIS A 176 4.44 26.40 -11.25
C HIS A 176 3.23 27.07 -10.58
N GLU A 177 2.91 28.32 -10.91
CA GLU A 177 1.74 29.04 -10.37
C GLU A 177 0.40 28.41 -10.76
N LYS A 178 0.39 27.49 -11.73
CA LYS A 178 -0.80 26.71 -12.15
C LYS A 178 -0.85 25.33 -11.53
N CYS A 179 0.17 24.96 -10.75
CA CYS A 179 0.26 23.66 -10.14
C CYS A 179 -0.87 23.44 -9.13
N MET A 180 -1.41 22.23 -9.13
CA MET A 180 -2.42 21.81 -8.17
C MET A 180 -1.84 20.82 -7.18
N ASP A 181 -2.29 20.90 -5.94
CA ASP A 181 -2.04 19.88 -4.93
C ASP A 181 -3.00 18.71 -5.14
N TRP A 182 -2.47 17.51 -5.31
CA TRP A 182 -3.25 16.30 -5.20
C TRP A 182 -3.28 15.82 -3.76
N ASN A 183 -4.49 15.72 -3.19
CA ASN A 183 -4.62 15.18 -1.84
C ASN A 183 -4.27 13.70 -1.82
N PHE A 184 -3.10 13.36 -1.28
CA PHE A 184 -2.62 12.01 -1.13
C PHE A 184 -3.44 11.25 -0.09
N THR A 185 -3.70 11.89 1.05
CA THR A 185 -4.61 11.41 2.10
C THR A 185 -4.96 12.52 3.07
N THR A 186 -6.14 12.42 3.69
CA THR A 186 -6.52 13.21 4.87
C THR A 186 -7.04 12.25 5.93
N ILE A 187 -6.28 12.09 7.02
CA ILE A 187 -6.59 11.18 8.12
C ILE A 187 -7.14 12.00 9.29
N SER A 188 -8.33 11.64 9.77
CA SER A 188 -8.96 12.23 10.96
C SER A 188 -8.80 11.34 12.18
N GLY A 189 -8.82 11.94 13.37
CA GLY A 189 -8.62 11.28 14.67
C GLY A 189 -7.19 11.38 15.16
N ARG A 190 -6.88 10.69 16.25
CA ARG A 190 -5.54 10.64 16.81
C ARG A 190 -4.76 9.46 16.23
N GLY A 191 -3.49 9.68 15.89
CA GLY A 191 -2.67 8.61 15.35
C GLY A 191 -1.20 8.94 15.16
N VAL A 192 -0.51 8.01 14.49
CA VAL A 192 0.88 8.15 14.04
C VAL A 192 0.97 7.62 12.60
N TYR A 193 1.26 8.49 11.66
CA TYR A 193 1.50 8.13 10.27
C TYR A 193 2.81 7.36 10.14
N ARG A 194 2.78 6.22 9.44
CA ARG A 194 3.90 5.28 9.43
C ARG A 194 4.46 4.97 8.05
N GLY A 195 3.85 5.48 7.01
CA GLY A 195 4.37 5.33 5.66
C GLY A 195 3.30 5.19 4.61
N ASP A 196 3.79 5.04 3.40
CA ASP A 196 2.96 5.05 2.20
C ASP A 196 3.60 4.35 1.01
N LEU A 197 2.74 4.16 0.01
CA LEU A 197 3.11 3.76 -1.35
C LEU A 197 2.47 4.75 -2.32
N LEU A 198 3.24 5.19 -3.29
CA LEU A 198 2.74 5.82 -4.50
C LEU A 198 2.96 4.86 -5.66
N SER A 199 1.89 4.40 -6.30
CA SER A 199 1.95 3.71 -7.58
C SER A 199 1.36 4.63 -8.62
N LEU A 200 2.03 4.80 -9.74
CA LEU A 200 1.58 5.70 -10.78
C LEU A 200 1.80 5.14 -12.18
N PHE A 201 1.00 5.61 -13.13
CA PHE A 201 1.26 5.47 -14.55
C PHE A 201 1.51 6.85 -15.14
N ASN A 202 2.71 7.08 -15.68
CA ASN A 202 3.05 8.30 -16.40
C ASN A 202 2.70 8.15 -17.88
N HIS A 203 1.90 9.08 -18.41
CA HIS A 203 1.44 9.05 -19.81
C HIS A 203 2.39 9.83 -20.75
N THR A 204 3.51 10.33 -20.24
CA THR A 204 4.54 11.04 -21.02
C THR A 204 5.90 10.41 -20.81
N THR A 205 6.88 10.78 -21.63
CA THR A 205 8.28 10.35 -21.49
C THR A 205 9.10 11.30 -20.63
N GLU A 206 8.45 12.32 -20.04
CA GLU A 206 9.13 13.33 -19.24
C GLU A 206 8.96 13.08 -17.73
N TRP A 207 9.86 13.64 -16.96
CA TRP A 207 9.84 13.52 -15.49
C TRP A 207 8.64 14.25 -14.88
N TYR A 208 7.98 13.59 -13.93
CA TYR A 208 6.70 13.99 -13.33
C TYR A 208 6.81 14.30 -11.81
N GLY A 209 7.99 14.21 -11.22
CA GLY A 209 8.16 14.16 -9.77
C GLY A 209 8.86 15.37 -9.14
N GLU A 210 8.72 16.56 -9.75
CA GLU A 210 9.21 17.84 -9.19
C GLU A 210 8.33 18.37 -8.05
N GLY A 211 7.10 17.84 -7.92
CA GLY A 211 6.10 18.35 -6.99
C GLY A 211 6.44 18.06 -5.54
N ASP A 212 6.35 19.08 -4.71
CA ASP A 212 6.66 19.04 -3.28
C ASP A 212 5.61 18.27 -2.50
N GLU A 213 6.04 17.51 -1.50
CA GLU A 213 5.13 17.01 -0.49
C GLU A 213 4.82 18.08 0.55
N LYS A 214 3.55 18.13 0.98
CA LYS A 214 3.04 19.04 2.00
C LYS A 214 2.26 18.26 3.05
N ILE A 215 2.79 18.12 4.26
CA ILE A 215 2.10 17.42 5.35
C ILE A 215 1.74 18.44 6.44
N THR A 216 0.43 18.65 6.61
CA THR A 216 -0.16 19.54 7.62
C THR A 216 -0.72 18.71 8.75
N ILE A 217 -0.38 19.08 9.99
CA ILE A 217 -0.76 18.38 11.21
C ILE A 217 -1.71 19.29 12.02
N ASP A 218 -2.81 18.69 12.48
CA ASP A 218 -3.73 19.34 13.46
C ASP A 218 -4.17 20.75 13.04
N HIS A 219 -4.42 20.96 11.73
CA HIS A 219 -4.89 22.22 11.14
C HIS A 219 -3.88 23.39 11.24
N GLU A 220 -2.60 23.11 11.27
CA GLU A 220 -1.57 24.14 11.20
C GLU A 220 -1.75 25.04 9.96
N ALA A 221 -1.37 26.31 10.09
CA ALA A 221 -1.51 27.28 9.00
C ALA A 221 -0.47 27.09 7.87
N PHE A 222 0.65 26.45 8.18
CA PHE A 222 1.71 26.09 7.24
C PHE A 222 2.09 24.62 7.46
N PRO A 223 2.37 23.83 6.41
CA PRO A 223 2.73 22.43 6.55
C PRO A 223 3.92 22.19 7.48
N SER A 224 3.80 21.25 8.42
CA SER A 224 4.90 20.83 9.31
C SER A 224 6.05 20.16 8.54
N HIS A 225 5.73 19.52 7.41
CA HIS A 225 6.68 18.98 6.47
C HIS A 225 6.40 19.57 5.09
N PHE A 226 7.39 20.22 4.55
CA PHE A 226 7.36 20.80 3.22
C PHE A 226 8.62 20.35 2.50
N GLY A 227 8.47 19.60 1.42
CA GLY A 227 9.58 19.01 0.69
C GLY A 227 10.08 19.83 -0.48
N THR A 228 10.80 19.17 -1.35
CA THR A 228 11.47 19.72 -2.53
C THR A 228 11.28 18.86 -3.77
N GLY A 229 10.41 17.86 -3.72
CA GLY A 229 10.09 16.97 -4.82
C GLY A 229 9.69 15.57 -4.40
N THR A 230 8.95 14.91 -5.26
CA THR A 230 8.51 13.52 -5.04
C THR A 230 9.70 12.57 -4.93
N GLU A 231 10.78 12.78 -5.72
CA GLU A 231 12.01 12.00 -5.61
C GLU A 231 12.71 12.17 -4.26
N ASP A 232 12.74 13.38 -3.75
CA ASP A 232 13.36 13.68 -2.45
C ASP A 232 12.59 13.03 -1.31
N TYR A 233 11.26 13.08 -1.38
CA TYR A 233 10.41 12.41 -0.40
C TYR A 233 10.66 10.91 -0.34
N TYR A 234 10.84 10.25 -1.49
CA TYR A 234 11.10 8.82 -1.57
C TYR A 234 12.59 8.45 -1.56
N SER A 235 13.50 9.44 -1.42
CA SER A 235 14.95 9.28 -1.37
C SER A 235 15.52 8.59 -2.61
N PHE A 236 15.22 9.15 -3.81
CA PHE A 236 15.51 8.46 -5.03
C PHE A 236 15.53 9.42 -6.24
N ASP A 237 16.37 9.14 -7.23
CA ASP A 237 16.71 10.05 -8.34
C ASP A 237 15.92 9.86 -9.65
N GLY A 238 14.90 9.02 -9.64
CA GLY A 238 14.08 8.78 -10.84
C GLY A 238 14.67 7.85 -11.89
N TYR A 239 15.99 7.66 -11.94
CA TYR A 239 16.65 6.96 -13.04
C TYR A 239 16.87 5.47 -12.83
N PHE A 240 16.93 4.99 -11.60
CA PHE A 240 17.27 3.61 -11.28
C PHE A 240 16.32 2.98 -10.28
N LYS A 241 15.99 1.71 -10.52
CA LYS A 241 15.33 0.90 -9.50
C LYS A 241 16.20 0.80 -8.26
N SER A 242 15.72 1.26 -7.16
CA SER A 242 16.42 1.19 -5.87
C SER A 242 15.51 0.71 -4.77
N GLN A 243 16.07 0.03 -3.79
CA GLN A 243 15.34 -0.41 -2.61
C GLN A 243 16.25 -0.39 -1.39
N THR A 244 15.80 0.34 -0.39
CA THR A 244 16.34 0.30 0.96
C THR A 244 15.31 -0.31 1.91
N PRO A 245 15.65 -0.62 3.16
CA PRO A 245 14.65 -1.06 4.12
C PRO A 245 13.51 -0.07 4.37
N PHE A 246 13.71 1.22 4.09
CA PHE A 246 12.81 2.30 4.49
C PHE A 246 12.21 3.08 3.33
N ALA A 247 12.86 3.12 2.19
CA ALA A 247 12.39 3.83 1.01
C ALA A 247 12.90 3.17 -0.28
N GLY A 248 12.26 3.46 -1.41
CA GLY A 248 12.76 2.99 -2.70
C GLY A 248 11.74 3.05 -3.81
N GLN A 249 12.26 2.83 -5.02
CA GLN A 249 11.50 2.65 -6.26
C GLN A 249 11.75 1.24 -6.82
N PRO A 250 10.96 0.24 -6.43
CA PRO A 250 11.14 -1.12 -6.93
C PRO A 250 10.62 -1.34 -8.35
N ARG A 251 9.76 -0.46 -8.87
CA ARG A 251 9.26 -0.52 -10.24
C ARG A 251 9.50 0.78 -11.00
N GLN A 252 10.05 0.63 -12.18
CA GLN A 252 10.16 1.62 -13.25
C GLN A 252 10.13 0.85 -14.57
N ASP A 253 9.11 1.06 -15.38
CA ASP A 253 8.94 0.28 -16.61
C ASP A 253 9.91 0.72 -17.69
N MET A 254 10.02 2.04 -17.94
CA MET A 254 10.84 2.59 -18.99
C MET A 254 11.87 3.60 -18.43
N LYS A 255 13.00 3.73 -19.10
CA LYS A 255 14.06 4.68 -18.71
C LYS A 255 13.68 6.13 -18.93
N ASP A 256 12.75 6.39 -19.83
CA ASP A 256 12.20 7.70 -20.15
C ASP A 256 10.96 8.05 -19.32
N PHE A 257 10.82 7.41 -18.16
CA PHE A 257 9.75 7.62 -17.18
C PHE A 257 8.34 7.24 -17.62
N TYR A 258 8.10 6.88 -18.88
CA TYR A 258 6.80 6.41 -19.35
C TYR A 258 6.37 5.11 -18.64
N GLY A 259 5.07 4.95 -18.43
CA GLY A 259 4.52 3.70 -17.91
C GLY A 259 4.44 3.67 -16.39
N TYR A 260 4.41 2.45 -15.84
CA TYR A 260 4.25 2.26 -14.41
C TYR A 260 5.53 2.52 -13.64
N ASN A 261 5.38 3.32 -12.60
CA ASN A 261 6.38 3.58 -11.59
C ASN A 261 5.79 3.34 -10.20
N ARG A 262 6.62 2.97 -9.25
CA ARG A 262 6.18 2.75 -7.89
C ARG A 262 7.23 3.15 -6.89
N PHE A 263 6.78 3.86 -5.86
CA PHE A 263 7.59 4.32 -4.74
C PHE A 263 7.04 3.80 -3.42
N CYS A 264 7.90 3.69 -2.42
CA CYS A 264 7.47 3.43 -1.05
C CYS A 264 8.35 4.17 -0.06
N ARG A 265 7.74 4.61 1.03
CA ARG A 265 8.42 5.10 2.22
C ARG A 265 7.78 4.52 3.46
N VAL A 266 8.58 3.91 4.33
CA VAL A 266 8.13 3.43 5.64
C VAL A 266 8.90 4.13 6.73
N ARG A 267 8.17 4.68 7.70
CA ARG A 267 8.69 5.50 8.80
C ARG A 267 8.82 4.67 10.07
N CYS A 268 10.03 4.21 10.35
CA CYS A 268 10.29 3.38 11.54
C CYS A 268 10.57 4.23 12.78
N LEU A 269 11.43 5.24 12.65
CA LEU A 269 11.84 6.13 13.76
C LEU A 269 11.27 7.55 13.59
N ASP A 270 10.85 7.89 12.41
CA ASP A 270 10.37 9.19 11.94
C ASP A 270 8.85 9.20 11.70
N GLY A 271 8.09 8.39 12.44
CA GLY A 271 6.63 8.42 12.39
C GLY A 271 6.08 9.79 12.77
N ILE A 272 5.05 10.24 12.07
CA ILE A 272 4.46 11.58 12.25
C ILE A 272 3.23 11.49 13.15
N PRO A 273 3.28 11.94 14.41
CA PRO A 273 2.13 11.96 15.30
C PRO A 273 1.16 13.08 14.96
N PHE A 274 -0.13 12.84 15.16
CA PHE A 274 -1.20 13.82 15.05
C PHE A 274 -2.30 13.52 16.07
N ASN A 275 -3.03 14.55 16.51
CA ASN A 275 -4.08 14.43 17.53
C ASN A 275 -5.49 14.59 16.97
N GLN A 276 -5.66 15.33 15.87
CA GLN A 276 -6.94 15.61 15.24
C GLN A 276 -6.96 15.25 13.77
N GLN A 277 -5.92 15.65 13.03
CA GLN A 277 -5.85 15.44 11.59
C GLN A 277 -4.40 15.40 11.11
N LEU A 278 -4.16 14.58 10.10
CA LEU A 278 -3.01 14.69 9.22
C LEU A 278 -3.54 14.84 7.79
N LYS A 279 -3.15 15.91 7.10
CA LYS A 279 -3.40 16.13 5.69
C LYS A 279 -2.08 16.04 4.93
N PHE A 280 -2.04 15.22 3.91
CA PHE A 280 -0.86 15.03 3.07
C PHE A 280 -1.25 15.29 1.61
N ASP A 281 -0.55 16.19 0.97
CA ASP A 281 -0.72 16.56 -0.44
C ASP A 281 0.62 16.43 -1.17
N PHE A 282 0.56 16.14 -2.47
CA PHE A 282 1.65 16.29 -3.41
C PHE A 282 1.28 17.28 -4.51
N GLU A 283 2.19 18.16 -4.86
CA GLU A 283 2.06 18.96 -6.07
C GLU A 283 2.14 18.08 -7.32
N LEU A 284 1.36 18.44 -8.33
CA LEU A 284 1.40 17.79 -9.65
C LEU A 284 2.31 18.59 -10.60
N LEU A 285 3.61 18.49 -10.38
CA LEU A 285 4.64 19.27 -11.06
C LEU A 285 5.65 18.34 -11.74
N GLY A 286 6.08 18.71 -12.94
CA GLY A 286 7.04 17.96 -13.74
C GLY A 286 7.86 18.82 -14.67
N TRP A 287 8.65 18.20 -15.54
CA TRP A 287 9.44 18.94 -16.52
C TRP A 287 8.60 19.48 -17.67
N GLU A 288 7.59 18.73 -18.08
CA GLU A 288 6.68 19.07 -19.15
C GLU A 288 5.22 18.93 -18.71
N ASN A 289 4.31 19.58 -19.44
CA ASN A 289 2.88 19.37 -19.26
C ASN A 289 2.49 17.95 -19.67
N GLY A 290 1.72 17.27 -18.84
CA GLY A 290 1.33 15.90 -19.09
C GLY A 290 0.19 15.42 -18.23
N THR A 291 0.04 14.10 -18.12
CA THR A 291 -0.94 13.49 -17.22
C THR A 291 -0.34 12.26 -16.53
N VAL A 292 -0.80 12.03 -15.31
CA VAL A 292 -0.46 10.83 -14.53
C VAL A 292 -1.72 10.19 -13.95
N ASP A 293 -1.69 8.87 -13.78
CA ASP A 293 -2.65 8.17 -12.93
C ASP A 293 -1.97 7.87 -11.60
N TYR A 294 -2.48 8.39 -10.51
CA TYR A 294 -1.91 8.18 -9.17
C TYR A 294 -2.76 7.22 -8.34
N SER A 295 -2.08 6.40 -7.57
CA SER A 295 -2.68 5.54 -6.56
C SER A 295 -1.83 5.55 -5.30
N SER A 296 -2.42 5.97 -4.19
CA SER A 296 -1.79 5.98 -2.88
C SER A 296 -2.30 4.84 -2.00
N THR A 297 -1.38 4.27 -1.21
CA THR A 297 -1.72 3.40 -0.09
C THR A 297 -1.03 3.94 1.15
N VAL A 298 -1.79 4.22 2.21
CA VAL A 298 -1.27 4.82 3.42
C VAL A 298 -1.40 3.89 4.60
N PHE A 299 -0.42 3.96 5.51
CA PHE A 299 -0.33 3.13 6.71
C PHE A 299 -0.15 3.99 7.94
N TRP A 300 -1.03 3.81 8.92
CA TRP A 300 -0.92 4.51 10.19
C TRP A 300 -1.40 3.66 11.37
N TYR A 301 -1.01 4.06 12.54
CA TYR A 301 -1.64 3.59 13.76
C TYR A 301 -2.53 4.69 14.32
N GLY A 302 -3.77 4.35 14.65
CA GLY A 302 -4.75 5.32 15.13
C GLY A 302 -5.70 4.73 16.17
N ASP A 303 -6.51 5.60 16.76
CA ASP A 303 -7.67 5.16 17.51
C ASP A 303 -8.60 4.34 16.60
N LEU A 304 -9.45 3.48 17.16
CA LEU A 304 -10.28 2.56 16.37
C LEU A 304 -11.14 3.27 15.30
N ASN A 305 -11.56 4.50 15.58
CA ASN A 305 -12.40 5.31 14.69
C ASN A 305 -11.60 6.31 13.81
N SER A 306 -10.27 6.24 13.82
CA SER A 306 -9.45 7.03 12.91
C SER A 306 -9.73 6.62 11.46
N GLN A 307 -9.91 7.58 10.55
CA GLN A 307 -10.35 7.32 9.19
C GLN A 307 -9.63 8.20 8.18
N ALA A 308 -9.33 7.63 7.01
CA ALA A 308 -8.88 8.39 5.85
C ALA A 308 -10.07 8.83 5.00
N ALA A 309 -10.15 10.11 4.68
CA ALA A 309 -11.15 10.66 3.78
C ALA A 309 -10.78 10.42 2.31
N GLY A 310 -11.79 10.35 1.44
CA GLY A 310 -11.59 10.23 -0.01
C GLY A 310 -10.97 8.91 -0.46
N SER A 311 -11.03 7.87 0.37
CA SER A 311 -10.61 6.52 -0.03
C SER A 311 -11.44 6.01 -1.19
N SER A 312 -10.79 5.38 -2.16
CA SER A 312 -11.44 4.75 -3.30
C SER A 312 -12.06 3.40 -2.93
N GLY A 313 -12.99 2.95 -3.73
CA GLY A 313 -13.72 1.69 -3.55
C GLY A 313 -13.48 0.67 -4.66
N ILE A 314 -14.41 -0.27 -4.77
CA ILE A 314 -14.37 -1.34 -5.77
C ILE A 314 -14.46 -0.76 -7.19
N GLU A 315 -15.28 0.27 -7.40
CA GLU A 315 -15.52 0.87 -8.71
C GLU A 315 -14.22 1.42 -9.32
N GLU A 316 -13.37 2.07 -8.53
CA GLU A 316 -12.10 2.60 -9.00
C GLU A 316 -11.10 1.51 -9.35
N ILE A 317 -11.14 0.37 -8.64
CA ILE A 317 -10.31 -0.79 -8.99
C ILE A 317 -10.76 -1.38 -10.31
N GLU A 318 -12.06 -1.68 -10.46
CA GLU A 318 -12.61 -2.26 -11.69
C GLU A 318 -12.37 -1.35 -12.89
N ALA A 319 -12.59 -0.05 -12.73
CA ALA A 319 -12.33 0.93 -13.78
C ALA A 319 -10.83 1.01 -14.15
N GLY A 320 -9.91 0.92 -13.17
CA GLY A 320 -8.46 0.89 -13.40
C GLY A 320 -8.01 -0.36 -14.15
N LEU A 321 -8.69 -1.50 -13.94
CA LEU A 321 -8.41 -2.75 -14.65
C LEU A 321 -8.84 -2.69 -16.14
N LEU A 322 -9.91 -2.01 -16.45
CA LEU A 322 -10.43 -1.87 -17.81
C LEU A 322 -9.54 -0.99 -18.70
N LEU A 323 -8.96 0.06 -18.16
CA LEU A 323 -8.17 1.03 -18.95
C LEU A 323 -6.78 0.51 -19.34
N SER A 324 -6.20 -0.39 -18.57
CA SER A 324 -4.94 -1.01 -18.96
C SER A 324 -5.06 -1.93 -20.18
N LEU A 325 -6.30 -2.34 -20.58
CA LEU A 325 -6.56 -3.09 -21.80
C LEU A 325 -6.56 -2.20 -23.06
N ILE A 326 -6.83 -0.90 -22.92
CA ILE A 326 -6.96 0.03 -24.06
C ILE A 326 -5.59 0.57 -24.52
N HIS A 327 -4.58 0.59 -23.63
CA HIS A 327 -3.26 1.14 -23.94
C HIS A 327 -2.28 0.16 -24.60
N ILE A 328 -2.68 -1.10 -24.83
CA ILE A 328 -1.88 -2.10 -25.55
C ILE A 328 -2.14 -2.10 -27.06
N SER A 329 -3.11 -1.32 -27.53
CA SER A 329 -3.60 -1.34 -28.94
C SER A 329 -3.34 -0.04 -29.73
N GLU A 330 -2.50 0.89 -29.23
CA GLU A 330 -2.07 2.06 -30.03
C GLU A 330 -0.53 2.11 -30.18
#